data_5b6048aba21e603f98fe339c10617a56
#
_entry.id   5b6048aba21e603f98fe339c10617a56
#
_cell.length_a   1.000
_cell.length_b   1.000
_cell.length_c   1.000
_cell.angle_alpha   90.00
_cell.angle_beta   90.00
_cell.angle_gamma   90.00
#
_symmetry.space_group_name_H-M   'P 1'
#
loop_
_entity.id
_entity.type
_entity.pdbx_description
1 polymer ?
#
loop_
_entity_poly.entity_id
_entity_poly.type
_entity_poly.pdbx_seq_one_letter_code
_entity_poly.pdbx_strand_id
1 'polypeptide(L)'
;MIRLCSLLLLLILMGSCQPDWKLKPTGVAGQLNSLAQENKESKVLFKTRLGDFEIELDSRTPLHRINFIRLVKMGYFDDRYFYRNIYDSGIQGGGEFMDRLGYLVPAEYIDGLKPVRGAIAMARYDEGNPEKSSSPTEFFIVTDSEQAAPFYKNYVVFGKVTKGMAVVDSIKAEKSYDEKPVVPVKFSISVLN
;
A
#
# COMPACT_ATOMS: atom_id res chain seq x y z
N MET A 1 37.13 -0.46 57.96
CA MET A 1 37.34 0.18 56.64
C MET A 1 36.62 -0.63 55.60
N ILE A 2 35.41 -0.20 55.26
CA ILE A 2 34.53 -0.90 54.28
C ILE A 2 34.66 -0.13 52.98
N ARG A 3 35.24 -0.77 51.95
CA ARG A 3 35.34 -0.18 50.60
C ARG A 3 34.02 -0.42 49.87
N LEU A 4 33.29 0.68 49.62
CA LEU A 4 32.11 0.69 48.76
C LEU A 4 32.59 0.63 47.30
N CYS A 5 32.33 -0.50 46.63
CA CYS A 5 32.48 -0.60 45.18
C CYS A 5 31.23 -0.06 44.50
N SER A 6 31.30 1.17 43.97
CA SER A 6 30.25 1.74 43.13
C SER A 6 30.26 1.07 41.76
N LEU A 7 29.29 0.22 41.51
CA LEU A 7 29.01 -0.36 40.18
C LEU A 7 28.28 0.70 39.38
N LEU A 8 28.97 1.34 38.46
CA LEU A 8 28.38 2.28 37.49
C LEU A 8 27.69 1.47 36.39
N LEU A 9 26.36 1.34 36.49
CA LEU A 9 25.54 0.69 35.47
C LEU A 9 25.40 1.63 34.26
N LEU A 10 26.20 1.39 33.20
CA LEU A 10 26.14 2.12 31.94
C LEU A 10 24.88 1.65 31.19
N LEU A 11 23.76 2.36 31.32
CA LEU A 11 22.58 2.18 30.48
C LEU A 11 22.92 2.67 29.05
N ILE A 12 23.28 1.75 28.17
CA ILE A 12 23.34 2.00 26.74
C ILE A 12 21.90 2.17 26.27
N LEU A 13 21.44 3.40 26.15
CA LEU A 13 20.23 3.79 25.42
C LEU A 13 20.49 3.45 23.94
N MET A 14 20.11 2.26 23.52
CA MET A 14 19.95 1.93 22.11
C MET A 14 18.79 2.76 21.60
N GLY A 15 19.05 4.00 21.24
CA GLY A 15 18.15 4.82 20.48
C GLY A 15 17.88 4.08 19.17
N SER A 16 16.73 3.43 19.07
CA SER A 16 16.22 2.93 17.80
C SER A 16 16.04 4.15 16.89
N CYS A 17 17.03 4.43 16.06
CA CYS A 17 16.93 5.42 15.01
C CYS A 17 15.93 4.87 13.99
N GLN A 18 14.64 5.10 14.23
CA GLN A 18 13.61 4.82 13.24
C GLN A 18 13.92 5.68 12.02
N PRO A 19 13.99 5.10 10.81
CA PRO A 19 14.20 5.89 9.61
C PRO A 19 13.13 6.97 9.52
N ASP A 20 13.52 8.20 9.16
CA ASP A 20 12.53 9.25 8.88
C ASP A 20 11.82 8.95 7.56
N TRP A 21 10.70 8.25 7.66
CA TRP A 21 9.88 7.86 6.53
C TRP A 21 9.06 9.02 5.94
N LYS A 22 9.16 10.24 6.48
CA LYS A 22 8.44 11.40 5.97
C LYS A 22 9.07 11.86 4.64
N LEU A 23 8.23 12.07 3.64
CA LEU A 23 8.64 12.65 2.35
C LEU A 23 8.39 14.15 2.34
N LYS A 24 9.29 14.88 1.70
CA LYS A 24 9.05 16.28 1.33
C LYS A 24 8.19 16.29 0.06
N PRO A 25 7.27 17.27 -0.11
CA PRO A 25 6.41 17.37 -1.30
C PRO A 25 7.18 17.54 -2.61
N THR A 26 8.42 18.04 -2.55
CA THR A 26 9.29 18.25 -3.71
C THR A 26 10.32 17.12 -3.86
N GLY A 27 10.63 16.73 -5.10
CA GLY A 27 11.63 15.68 -5.37
C GLY A 27 11.21 14.28 -4.92
N VAL A 28 9.92 13.99 -4.90
CA VAL A 28 9.34 12.72 -4.41
C VAL A 28 9.98 11.50 -5.06
N ALA A 29 10.15 11.53 -6.39
CA ALA A 29 10.77 10.41 -7.11
C ALA A 29 12.19 10.10 -6.61
N GLY A 30 13.02 11.12 -6.40
CA GLY A 30 14.38 10.97 -5.89
C GLY A 30 14.41 10.39 -4.47
N GLN A 31 13.54 10.88 -3.59
CA GLN A 31 13.42 10.39 -2.22
C GLN A 31 12.97 8.92 -2.19
N LEU A 32 11.93 8.57 -2.97
CA LEU A 32 11.45 7.19 -3.06
C LEU A 32 12.50 6.27 -3.68
N ASN A 33 13.23 6.70 -4.72
CA ASN A 33 14.31 5.91 -5.31
C ASN A 33 15.43 5.61 -4.29
N SER A 34 15.85 6.58 -3.50
CA SER A 34 16.85 6.38 -2.44
C SER A 34 16.37 5.33 -1.43
N LEU A 35 15.13 5.48 -0.95
CA LEU A 35 14.53 4.50 -0.04
C LEU A 35 14.40 3.11 -0.67
N ALA A 36 14.09 3.01 -1.97
CA ALA A 36 13.94 1.73 -2.67
C ALA A 36 15.28 0.99 -2.85
N GLN A 37 16.41 1.69 -2.85
CA GLN A 37 17.74 1.08 -2.88
C GLN A 37 18.08 0.38 -1.57
N GLU A 38 17.66 0.96 -0.45
CA GLU A 38 17.93 0.47 0.90
C GLU A 38 16.92 -0.59 1.37
N ASN A 39 15.70 -0.54 0.84
CA ASN A 39 14.60 -1.40 1.26
C ASN A 39 14.14 -2.29 0.12
N LYS A 40 14.33 -3.60 0.25
CA LYS A 40 14.04 -4.60 -0.79
C LYS A 40 12.79 -5.43 -0.52
N GLU A 41 12.13 -5.20 0.59
CA GLU A 41 10.91 -5.91 0.94
C GLU A 41 9.86 -5.73 -0.16
N SER A 42 9.18 -6.84 -0.47
CA SER A 42 8.19 -6.88 -1.55
C SER A 42 6.93 -7.65 -1.17
N LYS A 43 6.87 -8.27 -0.01
CA LYS A 43 5.72 -9.07 0.39
C LYS A 43 5.01 -8.45 1.57
N VAL A 44 3.69 -8.44 1.50
CA VAL A 44 2.83 -7.95 2.59
C VAL A 44 1.69 -8.91 2.85
N LEU A 45 1.28 -8.96 4.12
CA LEU A 45 0.13 -9.72 4.59
C LEU A 45 -0.98 -8.75 4.98
N PHE A 46 -2.14 -8.91 4.36
CA PHE A 46 -3.38 -8.27 4.78
C PHE A 46 -4.14 -9.19 5.73
N LYS A 47 -4.59 -8.64 6.85
CA LYS A 47 -5.47 -9.31 7.80
C LYS A 47 -6.81 -8.63 7.85
N THR A 48 -7.88 -9.41 7.71
CA THR A 48 -9.26 -8.94 7.75
C THR A 48 -10.15 -9.88 8.57
N ARG A 49 -11.37 -9.45 8.89
CA ARG A 49 -12.38 -10.32 9.52
C ARG A 49 -12.83 -11.48 8.62
N LEU A 50 -12.58 -11.40 7.32
CA LEU A 50 -12.97 -12.43 6.33
C LEU A 50 -11.81 -13.39 6.01
N GLY A 51 -10.66 -13.20 6.62
CA GLY A 51 -9.44 -13.99 6.42
C GLY A 51 -8.24 -13.14 5.99
N ASP A 52 -7.15 -13.82 5.73
CA ASP A 52 -5.86 -13.22 5.38
C ASP A 52 -5.52 -13.47 3.90
N PHE A 53 -4.79 -12.53 3.30
CA PHE A 53 -4.24 -12.72 1.96
C PHE A 53 -2.88 -12.04 1.82
N GLU A 54 -2.02 -12.59 0.95
CA GLU A 54 -0.68 -12.09 0.70
C GLU A 54 -0.59 -11.41 -0.67
N ILE A 55 0.16 -10.32 -0.72
CA ILE A 55 0.50 -9.60 -1.95
C ILE A 55 2.01 -9.58 -2.12
N GLU A 56 2.47 -9.83 -3.33
CA GLU A 56 3.85 -9.59 -3.77
C GLU A 56 3.88 -8.32 -4.63
N LEU A 57 4.67 -7.35 -4.19
CA LEU A 57 4.86 -6.07 -4.88
C LEU A 57 5.91 -6.21 -5.98
N ASP A 58 5.69 -5.57 -7.13
CA ASP A 58 6.54 -5.71 -8.31
C ASP A 58 7.81 -4.84 -8.19
N SER A 59 8.97 -5.43 -8.40
CA SER A 59 10.25 -4.72 -8.36
C SER A 59 10.46 -3.74 -9.51
N ARG A 60 9.69 -3.89 -10.60
CA ARG A 60 9.73 -2.99 -11.78
C ARG A 60 9.03 -1.65 -11.55
N THR A 61 8.25 -1.55 -10.46
CA THR A 61 7.61 -0.30 -10.01
C THR A 61 8.16 0.12 -8.64
N PRO A 62 9.45 0.46 -8.55
CA PRO A 62 10.14 0.69 -7.29
C PRO A 62 9.57 1.85 -6.47
N LEU A 63 9.07 2.91 -7.11
CA LEU A 63 8.47 4.05 -6.39
C LEU A 63 7.17 3.65 -5.69
N HIS A 64 6.30 2.92 -6.39
CA HIS A 64 5.02 2.45 -5.82
C HIS A 64 5.28 1.39 -4.74
N ARG A 65 6.19 0.43 -5.01
CA ARG A 65 6.56 -0.59 -4.03
C ARG A 65 7.05 0.04 -2.73
N ILE A 66 8.05 0.92 -2.80
CA ILE A 66 8.63 1.50 -1.59
C ILE A 66 7.68 2.46 -0.89
N ASN A 67 6.88 3.23 -1.64
CA ASN A 67 5.87 4.08 -1.03
C ASN A 67 4.87 3.25 -0.21
N PHE A 68 4.42 2.12 -0.74
CA PHE A 68 3.50 1.23 -0.05
C PHE A 68 4.14 0.61 1.20
N ILE A 69 5.34 0.00 1.07
CA ILE A 69 6.09 -0.59 2.20
C ILE A 69 6.34 0.44 3.30
N ARG A 70 6.75 1.65 2.93
CA ARG A 70 6.97 2.75 3.86
C ARG A 70 5.72 3.07 4.68
N LEU A 71 4.57 3.21 4.02
CA LEU A 71 3.30 3.52 4.67
C LEU A 71 2.84 2.37 5.58
N VAL A 72 3.08 1.12 5.17
CA VAL A 72 2.85 -0.05 6.04
C VAL A 72 3.72 0.03 7.30
N LYS A 73 5.03 0.28 7.15
CA LYS A 73 5.96 0.39 8.29
C LYS A 73 5.64 1.56 9.22
N MET A 74 5.03 2.62 8.71
CA MET A 74 4.55 3.77 9.49
C MET A 74 3.22 3.51 10.22
N GLY A 75 2.58 2.36 10.01
CA GLY A 75 1.24 2.09 10.53
C GLY A 75 0.13 2.90 9.87
N TYR A 76 0.41 3.53 8.71
CA TYR A 76 -0.58 4.40 8.05
C TYR A 76 -1.86 3.65 7.68
N PHE A 77 -1.73 2.36 7.34
CA PHE A 77 -2.85 1.52 6.95
C PHE A 77 -3.55 0.82 8.12
N ASP A 78 -3.11 1.04 9.35
CA ASP A 78 -3.79 0.51 10.52
C ASP A 78 -5.18 1.13 10.62
N ASP A 79 -6.18 0.28 10.85
CA ASP A 79 -7.57 0.69 10.95
C ASP A 79 -8.22 1.27 9.68
N ARG A 80 -7.62 1.07 8.51
CA ARG A 80 -8.22 1.45 7.23
C ARG A 80 -9.18 0.37 6.72
N TYR A 81 -9.94 0.69 5.66
CA TYR A 81 -11.03 -0.14 5.16
C TYR A 81 -10.93 -0.33 3.65
N PHE A 82 -11.51 -1.44 3.16
CA PHE A 82 -12.04 -1.52 1.81
C PHE A 82 -13.39 -0.80 1.85
N TYR A 83 -13.44 0.39 1.26
CA TYR A 83 -14.57 1.31 1.37
C TYR A 83 -15.38 1.40 0.07
N ARG A 84 -14.90 0.80 -1.02
CA ARG A 84 -15.58 0.82 -2.32
C ARG A 84 -15.45 -0.50 -3.04
N ASN A 85 -16.59 -1.03 -3.49
CA ASN A 85 -16.67 -2.14 -4.42
C ASN A 85 -16.85 -1.56 -5.82
N ILE A 86 -15.73 -1.40 -6.57
CA ILE A 86 -15.78 -0.90 -7.96
C ILE A 86 -16.60 -1.89 -8.78
N TYR A 87 -17.69 -1.43 -9.43
CA TYR A 87 -18.58 -2.29 -10.23
C TYR A 87 -17.77 -3.35 -10.97
N ASP A 88 -18.16 -4.58 -10.87
CA ASP A 88 -17.59 -5.79 -11.51
C ASP A 88 -16.04 -5.87 -11.58
N SER A 89 -15.27 -4.81 -11.36
CA SER A 89 -13.83 -4.79 -11.60
C SER A 89 -12.97 -5.09 -10.37
N GLY A 90 -13.39 -4.71 -9.15
CA GLY A 90 -12.49 -4.87 -7.99
C GLY A 90 -12.98 -4.27 -6.69
N ILE A 91 -12.07 -4.23 -5.72
CA ILE A 91 -12.27 -3.60 -4.41
C ILE A 91 -11.22 -2.51 -4.20
N GLN A 92 -11.63 -1.36 -3.67
CA GLN A 92 -10.76 -0.21 -3.39
C GLN A 92 -10.70 0.05 -1.89
N GLY A 93 -9.51 0.39 -1.40
CA GLY A 93 -9.25 0.67 0.01
C GLY A 93 -8.02 1.55 0.20
N GLY A 94 -7.62 1.71 1.46
CA GLY A 94 -6.48 2.54 1.85
C GLY A 94 -6.89 3.87 2.46
N GLY A 95 -6.19 4.94 2.11
CA GLY A 95 -6.57 6.29 2.52
C GLY A 95 -7.91 6.70 1.92
N GLU A 96 -8.68 7.47 2.65
CA GLU A 96 -9.90 8.06 2.11
C GLU A 96 -9.57 9.29 1.26
N PHE A 97 -10.51 9.69 0.40
CA PHE A 97 -10.42 10.80 -0.56
C PHE A 97 -9.79 12.10 -0.01
N MET A 98 -9.83 12.33 1.30
CA MET A 98 -9.31 13.53 1.96
C MET A 98 -7.91 13.36 2.57
N ASP A 99 -7.34 12.16 2.57
CA ASP A 99 -6.02 11.88 3.16
C ASP A 99 -4.88 12.31 2.20
N ARG A 100 -4.67 13.62 2.11
CA ARG A 100 -3.61 14.18 1.29
C ARG A 100 -2.31 14.27 2.07
N LEU A 101 -1.35 13.40 1.73
CA LEU A 101 0.01 13.47 2.29
C LEU A 101 0.86 14.60 1.69
N GLY A 102 0.27 15.45 0.83
CA GLY A 102 0.94 16.59 0.20
C GLY A 102 1.83 16.23 -1.00
N TYR A 103 1.77 14.99 -1.50
CA TYR A 103 2.49 14.54 -2.69
C TYR A 103 1.69 13.49 -3.47
N LEU A 104 2.09 13.27 -4.73
CA LEU A 104 1.65 12.16 -5.57
C LEU A 104 2.87 11.29 -5.91
N VAL A 105 2.62 10.00 -6.19
CA VAL A 105 3.67 9.08 -6.65
C VAL A 105 3.74 9.17 -8.18
N PRO A 106 4.89 9.55 -8.78
CA PRO A 106 5.04 9.58 -10.23
C PRO A 106 4.69 8.25 -10.88
N ALA A 107 3.99 8.29 -12.01
CA ALA A 107 3.51 7.09 -12.69
C ALA A 107 4.66 6.20 -13.19
N GLU A 108 4.53 4.88 -13.01
CA GLU A 108 5.46 3.85 -13.46
C GLU A 108 4.70 2.84 -14.34
N TYR A 109 4.36 3.21 -15.58
CA TYR A 109 3.69 2.30 -16.51
C TYR A 109 4.68 1.33 -17.13
N ILE A 110 4.52 0.04 -16.82
CA ILE A 110 5.37 -1.04 -17.33
C ILE A 110 4.61 -1.83 -18.39
N ASP A 111 5.19 -1.98 -19.58
CA ASP A 111 4.60 -2.77 -20.65
C ASP A 111 4.42 -4.23 -20.20
N GLY A 112 3.22 -4.76 -20.46
CA GLY A 112 2.86 -6.11 -20.07
C GLY A 112 2.42 -6.27 -18.61
N LEU A 113 2.56 -5.26 -17.75
CA LEU A 113 2.02 -5.28 -16.39
C LEU A 113 0.55 -4.83 -16.43
N LYS A 114 -0.34 -5.80 -16.62
CA LYS A 114 -1.76 -5.57 -16.88
C LYS A 114 -2.60 -5.66 -15.61
N PRO A 115 -3.74 -4.94 -15.55
CA PRO A 115 -4.70 -5.04 -14.45
C PRO A 115 -5.54 -6.31 -14.58
N VAL A 116 -4.91 -7.46 -14.42
CA VAL A 116 -5.57 -8.78 -14.43
C VAL A 116 -6.05 -9.14 -13.03
N ARG A 117 -6.94 -10.12 -12.92
CA ARG A 117 -7.42 -10.64 -11.64
C ARG A 117 -6.28 -10.90 -10.65
N GLY A 118 -6.40 -10.36 -9.46
CA GLY A 118 -5.40 -10.38 -8.41
C GLY A 118 -4.37 -9.26 -8.50
N ALA A 119 -4.32 -8.47 -9.57
CA ALA A 119 -3.43 -7.30 -9.62
C ALA A 119 -3.83 -6.26 -8.57
N ILE A 120 -2.85 -5.67 -7.88
CA ILE A 120 -3.03 -4.47 -7.08
C ILE A 120 -2.51 -3.26 -7.85
N ALA A 121 -3.32 -2.20 -7.90
CA ALA A 121 -2.97 -0.95 -8.57
C ALA A 121 -3.28 0.26 -7.68
N MET A 122 -2.53 1.35 -7.86
CA MET A 122 -2.81 2.60 -7.16
C MET A 122 -3.93 3.37 -7.87
N ALA A 123 -4.84 3.92 -7.08
CA ALA A 123 -5.81 4.88 -7.56
C ALA A 123 -5.14 6.23 -7.87
N ARG A 124 -5.83 7.11 -8.57
CA ARG A 124 -5.38 8.48 -8.86
C ARG A 124 -6.56 9.43 -8.96
N TYR A 125 -6.27 10.70 -8.81
CA TYR A 125 -7.21 11.78 -9.11
C TYR A 125 -6.98 12.25 -10.56
N ASP A 126 -8.04 12.57 -11.27
CA ASP A 126 -7.95 13.04 -12.66
C ASP A 126 -7.76 14.56 -12.72
N GLU A 127 -8.46 15.30 -11.86
CA GLU A 127 -8.43 16.75 -11.84
C GLU A 127 -7.04 17.28 -11.45
N GLY A 128 -6.47 18.13 -12.32
CA GLY A 128 -5.16 18.74 -12.09
C GLY A 128 -3.97 17.78 -12.14
N ASN A 129 -4.14 16.59 -12.75
CA ASN A 129 -3.13 15.52 -12.78
C ASN A 129 -2.82 15.03 -14.21
N PRO A 130 -2.28 15.89 -15.09
CA PRO A 130 -1.98 15.51 -16.48
C PRO A 130 -0.94 14.38 -16.58
N GLU A 131 -0.03 14.28 -15.60
CA GLU A 131 1.00 13.26 -15.53
C GLU A 131 0.46 11.88 -15.06
N LYS A 132 -0.82 11.80 -14.74
CA LYS A 132 -1.46 10.58 -14.21
C LYS A 132 -0.72 9.98 -13.02
N SER A 133 -0.12 10.82 -12.18
CA SER A 133 0.54 10.41 -10.95
C SER A 133 -0.45 9.76 -9.98
N SER A 134 0.00 8.76 -9.25
CA SER A 134 -0.86 7.99 -8.36
C SER A 134 -1.10 8.65 -7.02
N SER A 135 -2.29 8.43 -6.43
CA SER A 135 -2.50 8.65 -5.00
C SER A 135 -1.43 7.87 -4.20
N PRO A 136 -0.84 8.43 -3.15
CA PRO A 136 0.12 7.70 -2.34
C PRO A 136 -0.52 6.62 -1.46
N THR A 137 -1.83 6.69 -1.21
CA THR A 137 -2.51 5.96 -0.15
C THR A 137 -3.68 5.10 -0.60
N GLU A 138 -4.27 5.40 -1.75
CA GLU A 138 -5.46 4.69 -2.23
C GLU A 138 -5.08 3.64 -3.28
N PHE A 139 -5.50 2.42 -3.06
CA PHE A 139 -5.23 1.30 -3.96
C PHE A 139 -6.51 0.49 -4.24
N PHE A 140 -6.48 -0.31 -5.29
CA PHE A 140 -7.53 -1.27 -5.57
C PHE A 140 -6.96 -2.62 -5.98
N ILE A 141 -7.72 -3.69 -5.74
CA ILE A 141 -7.38 -5.05 -6.15
C ILE A 141 -8.40 -5.50 -7.19
N VAL A 142 -7.90 -5.95 -8.33
CA VAL A 142 -8.72 -6.40 -9.47
C VAL A 142 -9.33 -7.77 -9.17
N THR A 143 -10.65 -7.90 -9.33
CA THR A 143 -11.37 -9.17 -9.22
C THR A 143 -11.79 -9.73 -10.56
N ASP A 144 -11.94 -8.91 -11.59
CA ASP A 144 -12.28 -9.31 -12.95
C ASP A 144 -11.35 -8.63 -13.97
N SER A 145 -10.68 -9.47 -14.79
CA SER A 145 -9.69 -8.98 -15.77
C SER A 145 -10.32 -8.28 -16.97
N GLU A 146 -11.51 -8.69 -17.39
CA GLU A 146 -12.18 -8.13 -18.56
C GLU A 146 -12.70 -6.74 -18.22
N GLN A 147 -13.36 -6.62 -17.07
CA GLN A 147 -13.89 -5.34 -16.58
C GLN A 147 -12.77 -4.34 -16.24
N ALA A 148 -11.60 -4.83 -15.84
CA ALA A 148 -10.44 -3.98 -15.55
C ALA A 148 -9.57 -3.66 -16.77
N ALA A 149 -9.80 -4.24 -17.94
CA ALA A 149 -8.98 -4.00 -19.13
C ALA A 149 -8.80 -2.51 -19.48
N PRO A 150 -9.81 -1.62 -19.35
CA PRO A 150 -9.65 -0.18 -19.59
C PRO A 150 -8.68 0.53 -18.62
N PHE A 151 -8.32 -0.10 -17.51
CA PHE A 151 -7.40 0.47 -16.52
C PHE A 151 -5.93 0.35 -16.95
N TYR A 152 -5.63 -0.45 -17.96
CA TYR A 152 -4.27 -0.62 -18.48
C TYR A 152 -3.70 0.72 -18.96
N LYS A 153 -2.49 1.07 -18.47
CA LYS A 153 -1.83 2.39 -18.69
C LYS A 153 -2.65 3.61 -18.24
N ASN A 154 -3.70 3.39 -17.47
CA ASN A 154 -4.44 4.44 -16.77
C ASN A 154 -4.19 4.42 -15.26
N TYR A 155 -3.92 3.24 -14.70
CA TYR A 155 -3.56 3.06 -13.30
C TYR A 155 -2.29 2.21 -13.22
N VAL A 156 -1.41 2.54 -12.28
CA VAL A 156 -0.15 1.81 -12.12
C VAL A 156 -0.39 0.52 -11.34
N VAL A 157 -0.27 -0.61 -12.02
CA VAL A 157 -0.19 -1.93 -11.36
C VAL A 157 1.18 -2.04 -10.70
N PHE A 158 1.23 -2.40 -9.42
CA PHE A 158 2.49 -2.47 -8.67
C PHE A 158 2.66 -3.75 -7.85
N GLY A 159 1.82 -4.75 -8.08
CA GLY A 159 1.91 -6.05 -7.44
C GLY A 159 0.73 -6.96 -7.75
N LYS A 160 0.70 -8.09 -7.08
CA LYS A 160 -0.36 -9.11 -7.25
C LYS A 160 -0.62 -9.88 -5.96
N VAL A 161 -1.85 -10.34 -5.80
CA VAL A 161 -2.23 -11.32 -4.77
C VAL A 161 -1.56 -12.65 -5.11
N THR A 162 -0.81 -13.22 -4.16
CA THR A 162 -0.10 -14.49 -4.29
C THR A 162 -0.77 -15.62 -3.52
N LYS A 163 -1.49 -15.27 -2.44
CA LYS A 163 -2.29 -16.21 -1.65
C LYS A 163 -3.56 -15.54 -1.17
N GLY A 164 -4.62 -16.32 -0.98
CA GLY A 164 -5.86 -15.86 -0.38
C GLY A 164 -6.79 -15.06 -1.31
N MET A 165 -6.74 -15.26 -2.63
CA MET A 165 -7.64 -14.58 -3.58
C MET A 165 -9.14 -14.81 -3.26
N ALA A 166 -9.50 -15.96 -2.67
CA ALA A 166 -10.86 -16.23 -2.20
C ALA A 166 -11.31 -15.26 -1.09
N VAL A 167 -10.39 -14.76 -0.27
CA VAL A 167 -10.69 -13.71 0.74
C VAL A 167 -11.03 -12.39 0.04
N VAL A 168 -10.27 -12.02 -1.00
CA VAL A 168 -10.55 -10.83 -1.82
C VAL A 168 -11.94 -10.94 -2.47
N ASP A 169 -12.31 -12.13 -2.98
CA ASP A 169 -13.64 -12.38 -3.51
C ASP A 169 -14.74 -12.25 -2.44
N SER A 170 -14.47 -12.73 -1.23
CA SER A 170 -15.41 -12.58 -0.10
C SER A 170 -15.62 -11.12 0.28
N ILE A 171 -14.56 -10.31 0.23
CA ILE A 171 -14.65 -8.86 0.45
C ILE A 171 -15.50 -8.21 -0.66
N LYS A 172 -15.27 -8.61 -1.92
CA LYS A 172 -16.04 -8.13 -3.08
C LYS A 172 -17.51 -8.49 -2.99
N ALA A 173 -17.84 -9.65 -2.42
CA ALA A 173 -19.21 -10.15 -2.26
C ALA A 173 -19.99 -9.46 -1.12
N GLU A 174 -19.34 -8.62 -0.29
CA GLU A 174 -20.04 -7.86 0.75
C GLU A 174 -21.15 -6.98 0.15
N LYS A 175 -22.31 -6.98 0.82
CA LYS A 175 -23.46 -6.19 0.37
C LYS A 175 -23.09 -4.72 0.23
N SER A 176 -23.36 -4.16 -0.94
CA SER A 176 -23.02 -2.76 -1.27
C SER A 176 -24.22 -2.04 -1.88
N TYR A 177 -24.29 -0.73 -1.65
CA TYR A 177 -25.19 0.18 -2.35
C TYR A 177 -24.36 1.26 -3.01
N ASP A 178 -24.52 1.46 -4.32
CA ASP A 178 -23.78 2.45 -5.09
C ASP A 178 -22.26 2.37 -4.81
N GLU A 179 -21.70 1.16 -5.01
CA GLU A 179 -20.31 0.79 -4.75
C GLU A 179 -19.86 0.86 -3.26
N LYS A 180 -20.68 1.35 -2.35
CA LYS A 180 -20.31 1.48 -0.93
C LYS A 180 -20.73 0.24 -0.15
N PRO A 181 -19.80 -0.52 0.44
CA PRO A 181 -20.14 -1.63 1.32
C PRO A 181 -21.00 -1.15 2.50
N VAL A 182 -22.07 -1.87 2.81
CA VAL A 182 -22.93 -1.62 3.98
C VAL A 182 -22.10 -1.70 5.27
N VAL A 183 -21.18 -2.67 5.31
CA VAL A 183 -20.21 -2.83 6.40
C VAL A 183 -18.83 -2.87 5.76
N PRO A 184 -18.10 -1.76 5.76
CA PRO A 184 -16.73 -1.73 5.26
C PRO A 184 -15.84 -2.78 5.92
N VAL A 185 -15.00 -3.44 5.14
CA VAL A 185 -14.10 -4.48 5.66
C VAL A 185 -12.80 -3.81 6.10
N LYS A 186 -12.61 -3.77 7.43
CA LYS A 186 -11.39 -3.26 8.05
C LYS A 186 -10.22 -4.21 7.77
N PHE A 187 -9.03 -3.64 7.59
CA PHE A 187 -7.80 -4.40 7.44
C PHE A 187 -6.65 -3.81 8.25
N SER A 188 -5.65 -4.63 8.49
CA SER A 188 -4.29 -4.22 8.85
C SER A 188 -3.31 -4.85 7.88
N ILE A 189 -2.15 -4.21 7.70
CA ILE A 189 -1.12 -4.69 6.78
C ILE A 189 0.20 -4.81 7.51
N SER A 190 0.91 -5.93 7.30
CA SER A 190 2.28 -6.12 7.79
C SER A 190 3.22 -6.55 6.67
N VAL A 191 4.48 -6.14 6.76
CA VAL A 191 5.53 -6.59 5.84
C VAL A 191 5.93 -8.01 6.22
N LEU A 192 6.05 -8.88 5.23
CA LEU A 192 6.59 -10.23 5.37
C LEU A 192 8.08 -10.23 5.01
N ASN A 193 8.89 -10.87 5.86
CA ASN A 193 10.33 -11.07 5.66
C ASN A 193 10.63 -12.23 4.72
#